data_b0b314e04ac4dcbbcbaf48a97ab0033d
#
_entry.id   b0b314e04ac4dcbbcbaf48a97ab0033d
#
_cell.length_a   1.000
_cell.length_b   1.000
_cell.length_c   1.000
_cell.angle_alpha   90.00
_cell.angle_beta   90.00
_cell.angle_gamma   90.00
#
_symmetry.space_group_name_H-M   'P 1'
#
loop_
_entity.id
_entity.type
_entity.pdbx_description
1 polymer ?
#
loop_
_entity_poly.entity_id
_entity_poly.type
_entity_poly.pdbx_seq_one_letter_code
_entity_poly.pdbx_strand_id
1 'polypeptide(L)'
;MAVKSSFRNMVLCLLTICFVCSALLAGVNVLTRGPIEKGRVAKVEKAVAAVLPQCNIVSERQEIEVDGVRYGYYAARQDADYVGCAIESSTIGFGGVLSLMVGITADGSISGTQVLSHSETPGLGAKCTDPAFSSQFKGWDSSVKKLEVRSKGGDVDAITASTITSRAYTLAVANAVKAFRDINASLNGDSGEEQNEITEGGQTNE
;
A
#
# COMPACT_ATOMS: atom_id res chain seq x y z
N MET A 1 25.74 2.86 -52.55
CA MET A 1 26.55 4.05 -52.23
C MET A 1 27.15 3.85 -50.86
N ALA A 2 28.47 3.61 -50.76
CA ALA A 2 29.13 3.48 -49.46
C ALA A 2 29.35 4.88 -48.87
N VAL A 3 28.72 5.18 -47.80
CA VAL A 3 28.90 6.44 -47.06
C VAL A 3 30.29 6.41 -46.43
N LYS A 4 31.18 7.35 -46.84
CA LYS A 4 32.49 7.48 -46.21
C LYS A 4 32.34 7.61 -44.70
N SER A 5 32.89 6.67 -43.96
CA SER A 5 32.88 6.68 -42.49
C SER A 5 33.81 7.78 -41.97
N SER A 6 33.31 8.99 -41.89
CA SER A 6 33.96 10.09 -41.19
C SER A 6 33.45 10.09 -39.74
N PHE A 7 34.32 10.38 -38.78
CA PHE A 7 33.95 10.50 -37.34
C PHE A 7 32.70 11.35 -37.14
N ARG A 8 32.59 12.48 -37.88
CA ARG A 8 31.39 13.34 -37.86
C ARG A 8 30.11 12.60 -38.27
N ASN A 9 30.18 11.77 -39.32
CA ASN A 9 29.01 11.03 -39.80
C ASN A 9 28.57 9.95 -38.80
N MET A 10 29.53 9.30 -38.12
CA MET A 10 29.20 8.33 -37.04
C MET A 10 28.51 9.00 -35.87
N VAL A 11 29.04 10.13 -35.39
CA VAL A 11 28.43 10.90 -34.29
C VAL A 11 27.04 11.40 -34.68
N LEU A 12 26.88 11.92 -35.89
CA LEU A 12 25.61 12.46 -36.37
C LEU A 12 24.54 11.35 -36.50
N CYS A 13 24.94 10.19 -37.02
CA CYS A 13 24.06 9.02 -37.12
C CYS A 13 23.60 8.54 -35.71
N LEU A 14 24.55 8.43 -34.77
CA LEU A 14 24.24 8.02 -33.40
C LEU A 14 23.27 9.01 -32.71
N LEU A 15 23.55 10.31 -32.82
CA LEU A 15 22.69 11.36 -32.28
C LEU A 15 21.27 11.30 -32.87
N THR A 16 21.17 11.09 -34.19
CA THR A 16 19.85 10.99 -34.85
C THR A 16 19.07 9.79 -34.33
N ILE A 17 19.70 8.62 -34.21
CA ILE A 17 19.06 7.42 -33.69
C ILE A 17 18.63 7.64 -32.24
N CYS A 18 19.50 8.18 -31.38
CA CYS A 18 19.19 8.48 -30.00
C CYS A 18 18.01 9.46 -29.89
N PHE A 19 17.99 10.52 -30.71
CA PHE A 19 16.92 11.51 -30.73
C PHE A 19 15.58 10.88 -31.14
N VAL A 20 15.56 10.09 -32.22
CA VAL A 20 14.35 9.40 -32.68
C VAL A 20 13.83 8.43 -31.63
N CYS A 21 14.71 7.58 -31.04
CA CYS A 21 14.31 6.64 -30.00
C CYS A 21 13.77 7.37 -28.76
N SER A 22 14.42 8.45 -28.33
CA SER A 22 13.97 9.23 -27.18
C SER A 22 12.61 9.90 -27.44
N ALA A 23 12.40 10.44 -28.63
CA ALA A 23 11.13 11.05 -29.02
C ALA A 23 9.99 10.01 -29.06
N LEU A 24 10.24 8.83 -29.61
CA LEU A 24 9.28 7.73 -29.63
C LEU A 24 8.92 7.27 -28.20
N LEU A 25 9.93 7.07 -27.34
CA LEU A 25 9.70 6.67 -25.94
C LEU A 25 8.91 7.73 -25.17
N ALA A 26 9.24 9.01 -25.36
CA ALA A 26 8.50 10.12 -24.76
C ALA A 26 7.04 10.15 -25.23
N GLY A 27 6.80 9.96 -26.53
CA GLY A 27 5.45 9.90 -27.11
C GLY A 27 4.61 8.76 -26.53
N VAL A 28 5.17 7.55 -26.47
CA VAL A 28 4.50 6.38 -25.86
C VAL A 28 4.22 6.64 -24.38
N ASN A 29 5.18 7.18 -23.63
CA ASN A 29 4.99 7.47 -22.20
C ASN A 29 3.85 8.47 -21.95
N VAL A 30 3.79 9.55 -22.73
CA VAL A 30 2.69 10.54 -22.61
C VAL A 30 1.33 9.90 -22.91
N LEU A 31 1.26 9.07 -23.95
CA LEU A 31 0.02 8.42 -24.37
C LEU A 31 -0.47 7.37 -23.36
N THR A 32 0.45 6.67 -22.71
CA THR A 32 0.12 5.55 -21.79
C THR A 32 -0.07 5.97 -20.34
N ARG A 33 0.42 7.15 -19.92
CA ARG A 33 0.27 7.65 -18.53
C ARG A 33 -1.17 7.69 -18.07
N GLY A 34 -2.09 8.24 -18.88
CA GLY A 34 -3.49 8.38 -18.50
C GLY A 34 -4.20 7.03 -18.22
N PRO A 35 -4.15 6.06 -19.15
CA PRO A 35 -4.70 4.72 -18.92
C PRO A 35 -4.07 4.00 -17.73
N ILE A 36 -2.76 4.12 -17.53
CA ILE A 36 -2.04 3.48 -16.41
C ILE A 36 -2.53 4.05 -15.07
N GLU A 37 -2.64 5.37 -14.95
CA GLU A 37 -3.09 6.01 -13.71
C GLU A 37 -4.54 5.66 -13.37
N LYS A 38 -5.44 5.66 -14.36
CA LYS A 38 -6.83 5.21 -14.17
C LYS A 38 -6.89 3.75 -13.70
N GLY A 39 -6.07 2.88 -14.29
CA GLY A 39 -5.99 1.48 -13.88
C GLY A 39 -5.46 1.31 -12.45
N ARG A 40 -4.51 2.15 -12.04
CA ARG A 40 -3.97 2.17 -10.68
C ARG A 40 -5.03 2.60 -9.66
N VAL A 41 -5.72 3.69 -9.91
CA VAL A 41 -6.81 4.18 -9.04
C VAL A 41 -7.89 3.12 -8.89
N ALA A 42 -8.40 2.57 -9.99
CA ALA A 42 -9.41 1.51 -9.94
C ALA A 42 -8.95 0.25 -9.20
N LYS A 43 -7.65 -0.08 -9.25
CA LYS A 43 -7.07 -1.20 -8.50
C LYS A 43 -7.03 -0.93 -7.00
N VAL A 44 -6.65 0.30 -6.61
CA VAL A 44 -6.64 0.73 -5.21
C VAL A 44 -8.06 0.73 -4.65
N GLU A 45 -9.03 1.31 -5.34
CA GLU A 45 -10.45 1.30 -4.92
C GLU A 45 -10.98 -0.11 -4.70
N LYS A 46 -10.70 -1.03 -5.63
CA LYS A 46 -11.06 -2.45 -5.47
C LYS A 46 -10.37 -3.10 -4.28
N ALA A 47 -9.10 -2.79 -4.05
CA ALA A 47 -8.36 -3.33 -2.93
C ALA A 47 -8.90 -2.81 -1.60
N VAL A 48 -9.21 -1.52 -1.50
CA VAL A 48 -9.84 -0.91 -0.33
C VAL A 48 -11.16 -1.60 -0.01
N ALA A 49 -12.05 -1.74 -1.02
CA ALA A 49 -13.33 -2.42 -0.85
C ALA A 49 -13.20 -3.91 -0.46
N ALA A 50 -12.12 -4.58 -0.90
CA ALA A 50 -11.88 -5.99 -0.60
C ALA A 50 -11.34 -6.25 0.81
N VAL A 51 -10.62 -5.29 1.40
CA VAL A 51 -9.96 -5.47 2.69
C VAL A 51 -10.73 -4.83 3.86
N LEU A 52 -11.57 -3.83 3.59
CA LEU A 52 -12.37 -3.18 4.62
C LEU A 52 -13.56 -4.06 5.05
N PRO A 53 -13.99 -3.97 6.31
CA PRO A 53 -15.28 -4.49 6.74
C PRO A 53 -16.42 -3.76 6.01
N GLN A 54 -17.66 -4.23 6.20
CA GLN A 54 -18.82 -3.53 5.63
C GLN A 54 -18.87 -2.10 6.18
N CYS A 55 -18.80 -1.13 5.26
CA CYS A 55 -18.83 0.30 5.55
C CYS A 55 -19.58 1.02 4.41
N ASN A 56 -20.21 2.15 4.73
CA ASN A 56 -20.93 2.97 3.77
C ASN A 56 -20.14 4.23 3.37
N ILE A 57 -19.14 4.61 4.15
CA ILE A 57 -18.31 5.79 3.92
C ILE A 57 -16.84 5.40 4.00
N VAL A 58 -16.08 5.74 2.95
CA VAL A 58 -14.61 5.63 2.93
C VAL A 58 -14.05 7.02 2.69
N SER A 59 -13.07 7.43 3.51
CA SER A 59 -12.43 8.73 3.37
C SER A 59 -11.61 8.82 2.07
N GLU A 60 -11.27 10.05 1.66
CA GLU A 60 -10.19 10.25 0.69
C GLU A 60 -8.87 9.70 1.25
N ARG A 61 -7.90 9.50 0.36
CA ARG A 61 -6.56 9.05 0.72
C ARG A 61 -5.89 10.08 1.63
N GLN A 62 -5.54 9.66 2.82
CA GLN A 62 -4.79 10.43 3.80
C GLN A 62 -3.38 9.86 3.92
N GLU A 63 -2.46 10.63 4.50
CA GLU A 63 -1.07 10.20 4.73
C GLU A 63 -0.70 10.42 6.19
N ILE A 64 0.03 9.44 6.75
CA ILE A 64 0.65 9.54 8.06
C ILE A 64 2.12 9.16 7.95
N GLU A 65 2.99 9.81 8.73
CA GLU A 65 4.39 9.47 8.82
C GLU A 65 4.67 8.74 10.14
N VAL A 66 5.21 7.53 10.02
CA VAL A 66 5.57 6.68 11.16
C VAL A 66 7.01 6.21 10.97
N ASP A 67 7.89 6.50 11.90
CA ASP A 67 9.33 6.19 11.85
C ASP A 67 10.03 6.70 10.57
N GLY A 68 9.65 7.87 10.05
CA GLY A 68 10.22 8.44 8.83
C GLY A 68 9.73 7.78 7.54
N VAL A 69 8.73 6.89 7.60
CA VAL A 69 8.07 6.27 6.45
C VAL A 69 6.64 6.80 6.33
N ARG A 70 6.28 7.24 5.13
CA ARG A 70 4.91 7.71 4.84
C ARG A 70 4.02 6.56 4.42
N TYR A 71 2.87 6.44 5.08
CA TYR A 71 1.83 5.46 4.79
C TYR A 71 0.58 6.19 4.30
N GLY A 72 0.04 5.77 3.14
CA GLY A 72 -1.28 6.17 2.70
C GLY A 72 -2.35 5.33 3.39
N TYR A 73 -3.44 5.94 3.83
CA TYR A 73 -4.55 5.21 4.42
C TYR A 73 -5.91 5.79 4.06
N TYR A 74 -6.94 4.97 4.22
CA TYR A 74 -8.34 5.26 3.96
C TYR A 74 -9.13 4.86 5.19
N ALA A 75 -9.73 5.83 5.88
CA ALA A 75 -10.58 5.56 7.03
C ALA A 75 -11.97 5.11 6.58
N ALA A 76 -12.50 4.08 7.22
CA ALA A 76 -13.82 3.51 6.96
C ALA A 76 -14.77 3.81 8.10
N ARG A 77 -15.98 4.27 7.77
CA ARG A 77 -17.05 4.53 8.73
C ARG A 77 -18.35 3.84 8.31
N GLN A 78 -19.11 3.42 9.30
CA GLN A 78 -20.48 2.98 9.14
C GLN A 78 -21.35 4.03 9.83
N ASP A 79 -22.02 4.87 9.02
CA ASP A 79 -22.72 6.08 9.48
C ASP A 79 -21.76 7.03 10.23
N ALA A 80 -21.87 7.20 11.53
CA ALA A 80 -20.99 8.02 12.36
C ALA A 80 -19.83 7.23 13.01
N ASP A 81 -19.93 5.90 13.05
CA ASP A 81 -18.99 5.06 13.78
C ASP A 81 -17.77 4.71 12.93
N TYR A 82 -16.57 4.85 13.50
CA TYR A 82 -15.33 4.39 12.90
C TYR A 82 -15.25 2.86 12.99
N VAL A 83 -15.16 2.19 11.83
CA VAL A 83 -15.13 0.72 11.76
C VAL A 83 -13.74 0.15 11.42
N GLY A 84 -12.82 1.01 10.99
CA GLY A 84 -11.45 0.59 10.69
C GLY A 84 -10.82 1.43 9.58
N CYS A 85 -9.66 0.98 9.10
CA CYS A 85 -8.99 1.63 7.96
C CYS A 85 -8.30 0.61 7.04
N ALA A 86 -8.05 1.03 5.80
CA ALA A 86 -7.20 0.35 4.85
C ALA A 86 -5.88 1.12 4.70
N ILE A 87 -4.75 0.46 4.86
CA ILE A 87 -3.41 1.07 4.89
C ILE A 87 -2.58 0.51 3.75
N GLU A 88 -1.98 1.41 2.96
CA GLU A 88 -1.00 1.06 1.94
C GLU A 88 0.35 0.83 2.62
N SER A 89 0.92 -0.36 2.48
CA SER A 89 2.23 -0.71 3.00
C SER A 89 3.09 -1.36 1.93
N SER A 90 4.37 -1.02 1.88
CA SER A 90 5.30 -1.54 0.89
C SER A 90 6.59 -2.02 1.54
N THR A 91 7.13 -3.12 0.99
CA THR A 91 8.43 -3.68 1.40
C THR A 91 9.19 -4.16 0.17
N ILE A 92 10.43 -4.57 0.36
CA ILE A 92 11.24 -5.16 -0.71
C ILE A 92 11.15 -6.68 -0.60
N GLY A 93 10.56 -7.31 -1.62
CA GLY A 93 10.53 -8.75 -1.78
C GLY A 93 11.78 -9.30 -2.47
N PHE A 94 11.67 -10.50 -3.09
CA PHE A 94 12.77 -11.09 -3.84
C PHE A 94 12.98 -10.42 -5.20
N GLY A 95 11.88 -10.20 -5.94
CA GLY A 95 11.91 -9.63 -7.30
C GLY A 95 11.86 -8.11 -7.35
N GLY A 96 11.62 -7.44 -6.22
CA GLY A 96 11.49 -5.98 -6.15
C GLY A 96 10.46 -5.53 -5.12
N VAL A 97 9.89 -4.34 -5.34
CA VAL A 97 8.91 -3.77 -4.41
C VAL A 97 7.62 -4.61 -4.43
N LEU A 98 7.17 -4.96 -3.24
CA LEU A 98 5.89 -5.60 -2.95
C LEU A 98 5.02 -4.60 -2.20
N SER A 99 3.90 -4.20 -2.79
CA SER A 99 2.95 -3.24 -2.18
C SER A 99 1.64 -3.93 -1.87
N LEU A 100 1.13 -3.70 -0.66
CA LEU A 100 -0.08 -4.30 -0.13
C LEU A 100 -1.07 -3.21 0.30
N MET A 101 -2.36 -3.55 0.23
CA MET A 101 -3.41 -2.92 1.00
C MET A 101 -3.75 -3.84 2.17
N VAL A 102 -3.73 -3.32 3.38
CA VAL A 102 -4.04 -4.05 4.62
C VAL A 102 -5.23 -3.39 5.28
N GLY A 103 -6.34 -4.13 5.40
CA GLY A 103 -7.51 -3.69 6.15
C GLY A 103 -7.36 -4.05 7.62
N ILE A 104 -7.64 -3.10 8.50
CA ILE A 104 -7.59 -3.27 9.94
C ILE A 104 -8.87 -2.69 10.53
N THR A 105 -9.57 -3.48 11.33
CA THR A 105 -10.77 -3.08 12.03
C THR A 105 -10.46 -2.17 13.22
N ALA A 106 -11.44 -1.46 13.73
CA ALA A 106 -11.27 -0.52 14.85
C ALA A 106 -10.70 -1.18 16.13
N ASP A 107 -10.92 -2.49 16.31
CA ASP A 107 -10.36 -3.30 17.40
C ASP A 107 -8.90 -3.72 17.18
N GLY A 108 -8.31 -3.39 16.01
CA GLY A 108 -6.92 -3.72 15.65
C GLY A 108 -6.73 -5.08 14.99
N SER A 109 -7.80 -5.83 14.73
CA SER A 109 -7.73 -7.10 13.98
C SER A 109 -7.58 -6.86 12.49
N ILE A 110 -6.85 -7.72 11.80
CA ILE A 110 -6.70 -7.63 10.33
C ILE A 110 -7.97 -8.17 9.67
N SER A 111 -8.72 -7.33 8.97
CA SER A 111 -9.92 -7.72 8.22
C SER A 111 -9.57 -8.44 6.91
N GLY A 112 -8.46 -8.07 6.28
CA GLY A 112 -7.98 -8.70 5.06
C GLY A 112 -6.71 -8.03 4.51
N THR A 113 -6.12 -8.69 3.52
CA THR A 113 -4.94 -8.17 2.81
C THR A 113 -5.08 -8.36 1.32
N GLN A 114 -4.65 -7.39 0.52
CA GLN A 114 -4.71 -7.43 -0.95
C GLN A 114 -3.39 -6.91 -1.54
N VAL A 115 -2.82 -7.64 -2.49
CA VAL A 115 -1.62 -7.20 -3.21
C VAL A 115 -1.97 -6.13 -4.24
N LEU A 116 -1.39 -4.95 -4.10
CA LEU A 116 -1.50 -3.85 -5.06
C LEU A 116 -0.54 -4.02 -6.23
N SER A 117 0.72 -4.33 -5.95
CA SER A 117 1.73 -4.58 -6.98
C SER A 117 2.87 -5.45 -6.45
N HIS A 118 3.49 -6.21 -7.33
CA HIS A 118 4.68 -6.99 -7.05
C HIS A 118 5.52 -7.20 -8.30
N SER A 119 6.80 -7.50 -8.13
CA SER A 119 7.73 -7.89 -9.20
C SER A 119 8.26 -9.31 -8.99
N GLU A 120 7.52 -10.13 -8.24
CA GLU A 120 7.93 -11.48 -7.86
C GLU A 120 7.89 -12.46 -9.04
N THR A 121 8.70 -13.51 -8.96
CA THR A 121 8.80 -14.56 -9.98
C THR A 121 7.50 -15.34 -10.12
N PRO A 122 6.93 -15.47 -11.35
CA PRO A 122 5.76 -16.30 -11.61
C PRO A 122 5.95 -17.75 -11.12
N GLY A 123 4.90 -18.31 -10.52
CA GLY A 123 4.91 -19.67 -9.99
C GLY A 123 5.64 -19.87 -8.65
N LEU A 124 6.39 -18.87 -8.19
CA LEU A 124 7.08 -18.84 -6.89
C LEU A 124 6.53 -17.71 -6.01
N GLY A 125 7.21 -16.58 -5.93
CA GLY A 125 6.82 -15.43 -5.11
C GLY A 125 5.49 -14.81 -5.51
N ALA A 126 5.10 -14.87 -6.79
CA ALA A 126 3.80 -14.41 -7.28
C ALA A 126 2.60 -15.10 -6.58
N LYS A 127 2.80 -16.27 -5.96
CA LYS A 127 1.78 -16.93 -5.12
C LYS A 127 1.40 -16.14 -3.88
N CYS A 128 2.10 -15.05 -3.56
CA CYS A 128 1.67 -14.13 -2.51
C CYS A 128 0.31 -13.46 -2.81
N THR A 129 -0.14 -13.49 -4.06
CA THR A 129 -1.48 -13.02 -4.47
C THR A 129 -2.57 -14.07 -4.27
N ASP A 130 -2.21 -15.32 -4.03
CA ASP A 130 -3.18 -16.41 -3.92
C ASP A 130 -3.96 -16.29 -2.59
N PRO A 131 -5.30 -16.53 -2.62
CA PRO A 131 -6.11 -16.56 -1.41
C PRO A 131 -5.63 -17.59 -0.37
N ALA A 132 -5.01 -18.69 -0.83
CA ALA A 132 -4.45 -19.71 0.03
C ALA A 132 -3.36 -19.15 0.97
N PHE A 133 -2.61 -18.13 0.52
CA PHE A 133 -1.60 -17.47 1.35
C PHE A 133 -2.18 -16.28 2.11
N SER A 134 -2.92 -15.40 1.43
CA SER A 134 -3.41 -14.15 2.03
C SER A 134 -4.49 -14.36 3.09
N SER A 135 -5.30 -15.44 2.97
CA SER A 135 -6.38 -15.73 3.93
C SER A 135 -5.92 -16.01 5.36
N GLN A 136 -4.66 -16.43 5.56
CA GLN A 136 -4.12 -16.66 6.89
C GLN A 136 -4.05 -15.40 7.75
N PHE A 137 -4.01 -14.22 7.13
CA PHE A 137 -3.97 -12.94 7.83
C PHE A 137 -5.34 -12.43 8.26
N LYS A 138 -6.42 -12.98 7.70
CA LYS A 138 -7.77 -12.57 8.04
C LYS A 138 -8.15 -12.99 9.48
N GLY A 139 -8.65 -12.06 10.27
CA GLY A 139 -8.93 -12.27 11.69
C GLY A 139 -7.67 -12.41 12.54
N TRP A 140 -6.52 -11.94 12.03
CA TRP A 140 -5.28 -11.99 12.78
C TRP A 140 -5.26 -10.93 13.87
N ASP A 141 -5.11 -11.39 15.10
CA ASP A 141 -4.89 -10.55 16.25
C ASP A 141 -3.38 -10.52 16.58
N SER A 142 -2.76 -9.36 16.40
CA SER A 142 -1.33 -9.15 16.64
C SER A 142 -0.96 -9.09 18.14
N SER A 143 -1.95 -9.09 19.05
CA SER A 143 -1.71 -9.22 20.49
C SER A 143 -1.48 -10.68 20.91
N VAL A 144 -2.01 -11.62 20.13
CA VAL A 144 -1.97 -13.07 20.43
C VAL A 144 -0.94 -13.79 19.55
N LYS A 145 -0.85 -13.40 18.26
CA LYS A 145 -0.03 -14.07 17.25
C LYS A 145 1.09 -13.17 16.75
N LYS A 146 2.29 -13.74 16.56
CA LYS A 146 3.45 -13.01 16.07
C LYS A 146 3.46 -12.94 14.54
N LEU A 147 3.37 -11.72 13.98
CA LEU A 147 3.46 -11.45 12.54
C LEU A 147 4.90 -11.64 12.04
N GLU A 148 5.34 -12.88 12.00
CA GLU A 148 6.60 -13.33 11.45
C GLU A 148 6.43 -14.75 10.89
N VAL A 149 7.27 -15.13 9.92
CA VAL A 149 7.20 -16.49 9.35
C VAL A 149 7.68 -17.53 10.36
N ARG A 150 7.11 -18.74 10.33
CA ARG A 150 7.45 -19.84 11.26
C ARG A 150 8.94 -20.18 11.31
N SER A 151 9.64 -20.07 10.19
CA SER A 151 11.10 -20.30 10.13
C SER A 151 11.91 -19.30 10.97
N LYS A 152 11.30 -18.22 11.44
CA LYS A 152 11.88 -17.20 12.33
C LYS A 152 11.19 -17.13 13.70
N GLY A 153 10.38 -18.12 14.04
CA GLY A 153 9.69 -18.19 15.33
C GLY A 153 8.40 -17.38 15.39
N GLY A 154 7.78 -17.13 14.26
CA GLY A 154 6.43 -16.54 14.16
C GLY A 154 5.37 -17.57 13.83
N ASP A 155 4.16 -17.09 13.48
CA ASP A 155 2.96 -17.92 13.26
C ASP A 155 2.52 -17.97 11.79
N VAL A 156 3.21 -17.24 10.88
CA VAL A 156 2.86 -17.19 9.46
C VAL A 156 3.47 -18.35 8.68
N ASP A 157 2.64 -19.08 7.94
CA ASP A 157 3.10 -20.13 7.02
C ASP A 157 3.71 -19.50 5.76
N ALA A 158 4.95 -19.86 5.45
CA ALA A 158 5.63 -19.34 4.27
C ALA A 158 5.22 -20.09 3.00
N ILE A 159 5.23 -19.38 1.87
CA ILE A 159 5.09 -19.97 0.54
C ILE A 159 6.29 -20.86 0.27
N THR A 160 6.05 -22.11 -0.13
CA THR A 160 7.11 -23.05 -0.48
C THR A 160 8.04 -22.45 -1.54
N ALA A 161 9.35 -22.55 -1.32
CA ALA A 161 10.41 -21.98 -2.16
C ALA A 161 10.38 -20.44 -2.34
N SER A 162 9.60 -19.70 -1.54
CA SER A 162 9.49 -18.24 -1.60
C SER A 162 9.49 -17.58 -0.22
N THR A 163 10.38 -18.02 0.65
CA THR A 163 10.48 -17.53 2.04
C THR A 163 10.80 -16.03 2.11
N ILE A 164 11.59 -15.50 1.17
CA ILE A 164 11.94 -14.07 1.13
C ILE A 164 10.68 -13.23 0.86
N THR A 165 9.89 -13.61 -0.14
CA THR A 165 8.62 -12.95 -0.47
C THR A 165 7.61 -13.06 0.68
N SER A 166 7.53 -14.24 1.33
CA SER A 166 6.64 -14.45 2.48
C SER A 166 7.03 -13.54 3.66
N ARG A 167 8.32 -13.40 3.92
CA ARG A 167 8.84 -12.47 4.95
C ARG A 167 8.54 -11.01 4.60
N ALA A 168 8.77 -10.62 3.36
CA ALA A 168 8.47 -9.27 2.89
C ALA A 168 6.97 -8.94 3.04
N TYR A 169 6.11 -9.87 2.66
CA TYR A 169 4.67 -9.74 2.84
C TYR A 169 4.28 -9.57 4.32
N THR A 170 4.76 -10.46 5.16
CA THR A 170 4.50 -10.42 6.61
C THR A 170 5.01 -9.13 7.25
N LEU A 171 6.19 -8.66 6.82
CA LEU A 171 6.74 -7.38 7.29
C LEU A 171 5.88 -6.19 6.84
N ALA A 172 5.37 -6.21 5.60
CA ALA A 172 4.46 -5.16 5.13
C ALA A 172 3.18 -5.12 5.97
N VAL A 173 2.61 -6.29 6.31
CA VAL A 173 1.44 -6.39 7.20
C VAL A 173 1.78 -5.86 8.60
N ALA A 174 2.93 -6.24 9.17
CA ALA A 174 3.36 -5.77 10.48
C ALA A 174 3.56 -4.24 10.52
N ASN A 175 4.13 -3.67 9.46
CA ASN A 175 4.30 -2.22 9.31
C ASN A 175 2.94 -1.49 9.25
N ALA A 176 1.96 -2.06 8.53
CA ALA A 176 0.60 -1.51 8.48
C ALA A 176 -0.08 -1.54 9.85
N VAL A 177 0.07 -2.64 10.62
CA VAL A 177 -0.45 -2.73 12.00
C VAL A 177 0.21 -1.69 12.91
N LYS A 178 1.50 -1.41 12.71
CA LYS A 178 2.19 -0.35 13.46
C LYS A 178 1.63 1.01 13.10
N ALA A 179 1.51 1.33 11.81
CA ALA A 179 0.93 2.58 11.35
C ALA A 179 -0.52 2.77 11.84
N PHE A 180 -1.30 1.70 11.92
CA PHE A 180 -2.66 1.72 12.45
C PHE A 180 -2.72 2.25 13.89
N ARG A 181 -1.77 1.88 14.75
CA ARG A 181 -1.76 2.33 16.15
C ARG A 181 -1.64 3.85 16.24
N ASP A 182 -0.79 4.44 15.41
CA ASP A 182 -0.58 5.88 15.37
C ASP A 182 -1.77 6.61 14.73
N ILE A 183 -2.37 6.02 13.67
CA ILE A 183 -3.62 6.52 13.07
C ILE A 183 -4.75 6.51 14.09
N ASN A 184 -4.92 5.41 14.82
CA ASN A 184 -6.00 5.28 15.80
C ASN A 184 -5.80 6.26 16.98
N ALA A 185 -4.57 6.50 17.39
CA ALA A 185 -4.25 7.51 18.40
C ALA A 185 -4.60 8.92 17.91
N SER A 186 -4.31 9.25 16.65
CA SER A 186 -4.65 10.55 16.05
C SER A 186 -6.15 10.76 15.92
N LEU A 187 -6.90 9.75 15.45
CA LEU A 187 -8.35 9.82 15.27
C LEU A 187 -9.12 9.91 16.60
N ASN A 188 -8.61 9.27 17.65
CA ASN A 188 -9.21 9.32 18.99
C ASN A 188 -8.78 10.56 19.77
N GLY A 189 -7.62 11.19 19.46
CA GLY A 189 -7.16 12.43 20.06
C GLY A 189 -7.95 13.66 19.58
N ASP A 190 -8.31 13.69 18.31
CA ASP A 190 -9.09 14.78 17.70
C ASP A 190 -10.56 14.82 18.20
N SER A 191 -11.11 13.69 18.59
CA SER A 191 -12.47 13.59 19.18
C SER A 191 -12.56 14.17 20.60
N GLY A 192 -11.43 14.44 21.25
CA GLY A 192 -11.38 14.95 22.64
C GLY A 192 -11.36 16.48 22.72
N GLU A 193 -10.93 17.18 21.68
CA GLU A 193 -10.83 18.65 21.71
C GLU A 193 -12.12 19.36 21.33
N GLU A 194 -12.97 18.79 20.48
CA GLU A 194 -14.27 19.40 20.13
C GLU A 194 -15.31 19.37 21.26
N GLN A 195 -15.15 18.55 22.30
CA GLN A 195 -16.12 18.49 23.41
C GLN A 195 -15.81 19.46 24.57
N ASN A 196 -14.63 20.06 24.62
CA ASN A 196 -14.25 20.99 25.69
C ASN A 196 -14.56 22.46 25.41
N GLU A 197 -14.87 22.85 24.17
CA GLU A 197 -15.18 24.25 23.84
C GLU A 197 -16.64 24.66 24.06
N ILE A 198 -17.55 23.72 24.32
CA ILE A 198 -18.98 24.00 24.51
C ILE A 198 -19.37 24.21 26.00
N THR A 199 -18.46 23.98 26.96
CA THR A 199 -18.83 24.01 28.39
C THR A 199 -18.37 25.24 29.18
N GLU A 200 -17.62 26.17 28.60
CA GLU A 200 -17.16 27.38 29.30
C GLU A 200 -17.84 28.71 28.90
N GLY A 201 -18.95 28.65 28.16
CA GLY A 201 -19.69 29.85 27.69
C GLY A 201 -20.99 30.17 28.43
N GLY A 202 -21.12 29.90 29.70
CA GLY A 202 -22.40 30.14 30.38
C GLY A 202 -22.35 30.37 31.89
N GLN A 203 -21.65 31.37 32.36
CA GLN A 203 -21.97 32.01 33.66
C GLN A 203 -21.21 33.34 33.78
N THR A 204 -21.84 34.46 33.43
CA THR A 204 -21.71 35.72 34.16
C THR A 204 -22.91 36.62 33.84
N ASN A 205 -23.53 37.05 34.91
CA ASN A 205 -24.41 38.23 35.12
C ASN A 205 -25.89 37.89 35.40
N GLU A 206 -26.22 37.84 36.63
CA GLU A 206 -26.72 38.91 37.53
C GLU A 206 -26.68 38.42 38.96
#